data_ada892ca9e0e6b2cd75beadeda569c37
#
_entry.id   ada892ca9e0e6b2cd75beadeda569c37
#
_cell.length_a   1.000
_cell.length_b   1.000
_cell.length_c   1.000
_cell.angle_alpha   90.00
_cell.angle_beta   90.00
_cell.angle_gamma   90.00
#
_symmetry.space_group_name_H-M   'P 1'
#
loop_
_entity.id
_entity.type
_entity.pdbx_description
1 polymer ?
#
loop_
_entity_poly.entity_id
_entity_poly.type
_entity_poly.pdbx_seq_one_letter_code
_entity_poly.pdbx_strand_id
1 'polypeptide(L)' 'MTQKELLYVEDAIGHENNIITILQETIKNAQDERIINFLQTELSGHVKMKELLISKLEETANVWSIING' A
#
# COMPACT_ATOMS: atom_id res chain seq x y z
N MET A 1 11.45 8.35 -12.79
CA MET A 1 11.57 6.99 -12.17
C MET A 1 12.10 6.05 -13.24
N THR A 2 13.08 5.23 -12.90
CA THR A 2 13.59 4.22 -13.82
C THR A 2 12.61 3.04 -13.89
N GLN A 3 12.75 2.20 -14.92
CA GLN A 3 11.95 0.99 -15.05
C GLN A 3 12.14 0.05 -13.86
N LYS A 4 13.37 -0.05 -13.37
CA LYS A 4 13.69 -0.87 -12.20
C LYS A 4 13.01 -0.35 -10.93
N GLU A 5 13.02 0.96 -10.74
CA GLU A 5 12.31 1.60 -9.63
C GLU A 5 10.81 1.40 -9.73
N LEU A 6 10.26 1.47 -10.93
CA LEU A 6 8.84 1.19 -11.16
C LEU A 6 8.46 -0.20 -10.72
N LEU A 7 9.27 -1.20 -11.07
CA LEU A 7 9.05 -2.59 -10.65
C LEU A 7 9.11 -2.72 -9.13
N TYR A 8 10.03 -2.02 -8.47
CA TYR A 8 10.12 -2.03 -7.00
C TYR A 8 8.88 -1.42 -6.35
N VAL A 9 8.35 -0.34 -6.93
CA VAL A 9 7.13 0.28 -6.41
C VAL A 9 5.94 -0.67 -6.57
N GLU A 10 5.81 -1.32 -7.71
CA GLU A 10 4.75 -2.31 -7.94
C GLU A 10 4.84 -3.47 -6.94
N ASP A 11 6.05 -3.97 -6.69
CA ASP A 11 6.28 -5.03 -5.71
C ASP A 11 5.89 -4.56 -4.30
N ALA A 12 6.24 -3.33 -3.94
CA ALA A 12 5.90 -2.75 -2.65
C ALA A 12 4.38 -2.64 -2.47
N ILE A 13 3.65 -2.26 -3.51
CA ILE A 13 2.18 -2.21 -3.48
C ILE A 13 1.63 -3.61 -3.23
N GLY A 14 2.17 -4.63 -3.90
CA GLY A 14 1.78 -6.02 -3.68
C GLY A 14 2.00 -6.47 -2.24
N HIS A 15 3.13 -6.11 -1.65
CA HIS A 15 3.43 -6.39 -0.25
C HIS A 15 2.45 -5.68 0.68
N GLU A 16 2.14 -4.41 0.42
CA GLU A 16 1.16 -3.69 1.23
C GLU A 16 -0.22 -4.34 1.15
N ASN A 17 -0.65 -4.78 -0.03
CA ASN A 17 -1.91 -5.50 -0.19
C ASN A 17 -1.94 -6.77 0.65
N ASN A 18 -0.85 -7.53 0.68
CA ASN A 18 -0.76 -8.74 1.48
C ASN A 18 -0.83 -8.44 2.97
N ILE A 19 -0.11 -7.42 3.44
CA ILE A 19 -0.11 -7.00 4.84
C ILE A 19 -1.52 -6.54 5.24
N ILE A 20 -2.17 -5.73 4.41
CA ILE A 20 -3.52 -5.24 4.66
C ILE A 20 -4.50 -6.40 4.81
N THR A 21 -4.41 -7.40 3.92
CA THR A 21 -5.27 -8.58 3.98
C THR A 21 -5.05 -9.36 5.28
N ILE A 22 -3.80 -9.56 5.67
CA ILE A 22 -3.44 -10.26 6.92
C ILE A 22 -3.99 -9.50 8.12
N LEU A 23 -3.82 -8.18 8.15
CA LEU A 23 -4.32 -7.36 9.25
C LEU A 23 -5.84 -7.42 9.34
N GLN A 24 -6.55 -7.34 8.22
CA GLN A 24 -8.00 -7.44 8.19
C GLN A 24 -8.49 -8.79 8.73
N GLU A 25 -7.85 -9.88 8.32
CA GLU A 25 -8.20 -11.22 8.79
C GLU A 25 -7.91 -11.37 10.29
N THR A 26 -6.79 -10.83 10.75
CA THR A 26 -6.41 -10.90 12.16
C THR A 26 -7.38 -10.11 13.03
N ILE A 27 -7.76 -8.90 12.59
CA ILE A 27 -8.74 -8.07 13.30
C ILE A 27 -10.07 -8.80 13.41
N LYS A 28 -10.50 -9.42 12.32
CA LYS A 28 -11.77 -10.17 12.28
C LYS A 28 -11.81 -11.31 13.31
N ASN A 29 -10.68 -11.93 13.58
CA ASN A 29 -10.59 -13.08 14.46
C ASN A 29 -10.09 -12.75 15.87
N ALA A 30 -9.63 -11.53 16.11
CA ALA A 30 -9.14 -11.11 17.42
C ALA A 30 -10.30 -10.81 18.37
N GLN A 31 -10.07 -11.04 19.66
CA GLN A 31 -11.08 -10.79 20.71
C GLN A 31 -10.59 -9.75 21.73
N ASP A 32 -9.27 -9.61 21.90
CA ASP A 32 -8.72 -8.64 22.83
C ASP A 32 -8.77 -7.24 22.19
N GLU A 33 -9.50 -6.35 22.86
CA GLU A 33 -9.75 -5.00 22.36
C GLU A 33 -8.46 -4.18 22.17
N ARG A 34 -7.47 -4.40 23.02
CA ARG A 34 -6.17 -3.70 22.91
C ARG A 34 -5.41 -4.14 21.67
N ILE A 35 -5.51 -5.43 21.34
CA ILE A 35 -4.88 -5.98 20.14
C ILE A 35 -5.63 -5.47 18.91
N ILE A 36 -6.95 -5.45 18.94
CA ILE A 36 -7.76 -4.94 17.83
C ILE A 36 -7.41 -3.47 17.56
N ASN A 37 -7.32 -2.65 18.59
CA ASN A 37 -6.98 -1.23 18.43
C ASN A 37 -5.60 -1.03 17.84
N PHE A 38 -4.63 -1.81 18.30
CA PHE A 38 -3.26 -1.78 17.75
C PHE A 38 -3.27 -2.16 16.27
N LEU A 39 -3.96 -3.26 15.92
CA LEU A 39 -4.01 -3.74 14.54
C LEU A 39 -4.73 -2.76 13.62
N GLN A 40 -5.76 -2.08 14.10
CA GLN A 40 -6.47 -1.06 13.32
C GLN A 40 -5.57 0.14 13.02
N THR A 41 -4.73 0.54 13.97
CA THR A 41 -3.74 1.59 13.75
C THR A 41 -2.73 1.17 12.68
N GLU A 42 -2.23 -0.06 12.75
CA GLU A 42 -1.32 -0.61 11.76
C GLU A 42 -1.98 -0.71 10.38
N LEU A 43 -3.23 -1.15 10.33
CA LEU A 43 -3.99 -1.22 9.09
C LEU A 43 -4.10 0.15 8.43
N SER A 44 -4.47 1.16 9.20
CA SER A 44 -4.58 2.54 8.70
C SER A 44 -3.26 3.04 8.11
N GLY A 45 -2.14 2.75 8.79
CA GLY A 45 -0.80 3.13 8.33
C GLY A 45 -0.43 2.47 7.00
N HIS A 46 -0.73 1.18 6.86
CA HIS A 46 -0.42 0.45 5.63
C HIS A 46 -1.32 0.85 4.47
N VAL A 47 -2.59 1.15 4.72
CA VAL A 47 -3.49 1.70 3.70
C VAL A 47 -2.96 3.04 3.17
N LYS A 48 -2.50 3.91 4.07
CA LYS A 48 -1.91 5.20 3.68
C LYS A 48 -0.63 5.02 2.87
N MET A 49 0.21 4.06 3.26
CA MET A 49 1.44 3.75 2.52
C MET A 49 1.09 3.27 1.11
N LYS A 50 0.12 2.37 0.99
CA LYS A 50 -0.34 1.89 -0.31
C LYS A 50 -0.83 3.04 -1.19
N GLU A 51 -1.65 3.92 -0.64
CA GLU A 51 -2.17 5.09 -1.37
C GLU A 51 -1.04 5.98 -1.85
N LEU A 52 -0.02 6.19 -1.01
CA LEU A 52 1.14 7.00 -1.37
C LEU A 52 1.94 6.36 -2.52
N LEU A 53 2.14 5.04 -2.47
CA LEU A 53 2.83 4.31 -3.54
C LEU A 53 2.06 4.40 -4.86
N ILE A 54 0.74 4.24 -4.82
CA ILE A 54 -0.12 4.37 -6.00
C ILE A 54 -0.04 5.79 -6.55
N SER A 55 -0.05 6.78 -5.68
CA SER A 55 0.09 8.20 -6.07
C SER A 55 1.39 8.43 -6.84
N LYS A 56 2.49 7.81 -6.42
CA LYS A 56 3.77 7.92 -7.11
C LYS A 56 3.75 7.27 -8.49
N LEU A 57 3.04 6.14 -8.63
CA LEU A 57 2.84 5.53 -9.94
C LEU A 57 2.03 6.44 -10.87
N GLU A 58 0.97 7.03 -10.36
CA GLU A 58 0.11 7.94 -11.14
C GLU A 58 0.89 9.17 -11.61
N GLU A 59 1.73 9.75 -10.75
CA GLU A 59 2.61 10.86 -11.13
C GLU A 59 3.52 10.45 -12.28
N THR A 60 4.12 9.29 -12.20
CA THR A 60 5.02 8.76 -13.23
C THR A 60 4.27 8.54 -14.54
N ALA A 61 3.07 7.96 -14.48
CA ALA A 61 2.24 7.73 -15.66
C ALA A 61 1.83 9.04 -16.33
N ASN A 62 1.47 10.04 -15.53
CA ASN A 62 1.10 11.37 -16.05
C ASN A 62 2.28 12.03 -16.77
N VAL A 63 3.47 12.01 -16.16
CA VAL A 63 4.68 12.56 -16.77
C VAL A 63 5.00 11.82 -18.06
N TRP A 64 4.89 10.52 -18.07
CA TRP A 64 5.10 9.71 -19.27
C TRP A 64 4.12 10.09 -20.38
N SER A 65 2.84 10.25 -20.06
CA SER A 65 1.81 10.65 -21.02
C SER A 65 2.08 12.03 -21.62
N ILE A 66 2.52 12.97 -20.82
CA ILE A 66 2.87 14.33 -21.29
C ILE A 66 4.05 14.28 -22.26
N ILE A 67 5.07 13.48 -21.96
CA ILE A 67 6.28 13.38 -22.78
C ILE A 67 6.02 12.60 -24.08
N ASN A 68 5.24 11.53 -24.02
CA ASN A 68 5.06 10.57 -25.12
C ASN A 68 3.68 10.60 -25.78
N GLY A 69 2.77 11.35 -25.21
CA GLY A 69 1.43 11.47 -25.72
C GLY A 69 1.31 12.56 -26.73
#